data_b6b35b36e510e106246ba6bd635a7d6d
#
_entry.id   b6b35b36e510e106246ba6bd635a7d6d
#
_cell.length_a   1.000
_cell.length_b   1.000
_cell.length_c   1.000
_cell.angle_alpha   90.00
_cell.angle_beta   90.00
_cell.angle_gamma   90.00
#
_symmetry.space_group_name_H-M   'P 1'
#
loop_
_entity.id
_entity.type
_entity.pdbx_description
1 polymer ?
#
loop_
_entity_poly.entity_id
_entity_poly.type
_entity_poly.pdbx_seq_one_letter_code
_entity_poly.pdbx_strand_id
1 'polypeptide(L)'
;MAKYWLCVILFLTMSSCDSLFDMHPYDVHIKGDKDINAKNITKVEAAFADKDTLRVAFISDTHLWHSDARDEVADVNRRNVDFVVHCGDLTDTGTTKEFEWSRDIMNGLHVPYIALVGNHDFLGTGDQAYSVMYGKMDFSFIAARVKFVCLNTNATEYDYMAAVPNFDFLEQETTRDSARFDRTIIVMHAPPYSDQFNNNVCKAFRRYLDFFPGLMCCVYGHCHGDDVGSLYDNDLIFWGIDCAEHRNYRIMTITPDGYEMEQIRY
;
A
#
# COMPACT_ATOMS: atom_id res chain seq x y z
N MET A 1 38.62 41.21 29.67
CA MET A 1 37.94 39.93 29.97
C MET A 1 36.53 39.83 29.40
N ALA A 2 35.69 40.85 29.42
CA ALA A 2 34.32 40.80 28.89
C ALA A 2 34.22 40.51 27.37
N LYS A 3 35.19 40.95 26.53
CA LYS A 3 35.20 40.72 25.08
C LYS A 3 35.40 39.24 24.68
N TYR A 4 36.10 38.45 25.49
CA TYR A 4 36.34 37.03 25.19
C TYR A 4 35.12 36.18 25.56
N TRP A 5 34.34 36.57 26.58
CA TRP A 5 33.10 35.90 26.94
C TRP A 5 32.01 36.04 25.87
N LEU A 6 31.94 37.20 25.20
CA LEU A 6 30.99 37.45 24.13
C LEU A 6 31.25 36.55 22.91
N CYS A 7 32.58 36.37 22.58
CA CYS A 7 32.98 35.47 21.47
C CYS A 7 32.71 34.00 21.79
N VAL A 8 32.89 33.56 23.04
CA VAL A 8 32.60 32.19 23.47
C VAL A 8 31.08 31.89 23.46
N ILE A 9 30.28 32.85 23.88
CA ILE A 9 28.81 32.72 23.81
C ILE A 9 28.34 32.69 22.34
N LEU A 10 28.90 33.52 21.46
CA LEU A 10 28.56 33.51 20.03
C LEU A 10 28.97 32.20 19.34
N PHE A 11 30.11 31.60 19.75
CA PHE A 11 30.56 30.30 19.21
C PHE A 11 29.70 29.14 19.69
N LEU A 12 29.20 29.19 20.92
CA LEU A 12 28.30 28.18 21.48
C LEU A 12 26.90 28.24 20.88
N THR A 13 26.45 29.40 20.38
CA THR A 13 25.17 29.54 19.69
C THR A 13 25.25 29.10 18.21
N MET A 14 26.44 29.09 17.60
CA MET A 14 26.63 28.64 16.21
C MET A 14 26.75 27.12 16.10
N SER A 15 27.12 26.42 17.17
CA SER A 15 27.19 24.94 17.19
C SER A 15 25.88 24.25 17.57
N SER A 16 24.79 25.00 17.80
CA SER A 16 23.50 24.46 18.25
C SER A 16 22.45 24.31 17.13
N CYS A 17 22.81 24.63 15.87
CA CYS A 17 21.80 24.63 14.80
C CYS A 17 21.73 23.34 13.98
N ASP A 18 22.66 22.42 14.10
CA ASP A 18 22.69 21.20 13.27
C ASP A 18 21.75 20.09 13.75
N SER A 19 21.18 20.20 14.96
CA SER A 19 20.28 19.16 15.48
C SER A 19 18.83 19.59 15.67
N LEU A 20 18.49 20.87 15.42
CA LEU A 20 17.13 21.39 15.63
C LEU A 20 16.23 21.29 14.39
N PHE A 21 16.78 21.04 13.21
CA PHE A 21 16.04 20.85 11.97
C PHE A 21 16.53 19.61 11.22
N ASP A 22 16.33 18.45 11.84
CA ASP A 22 16.65 17.14 11.26
C ASP A 22 15.53 16.66 10.30
N MET A 23 14.71 17.56 9.78
CA MET A 23 13.67 17.30 8.80
C MET A 23 13.91 18.14 7.54
N HIS A 24 14.66 17.59 6.61
CA HIS A 24 14.66 18.12 5.27
C HIS A 24 13.52 17.42 4.48
N PRO A 25 12.62 18.16 3.80
CA PRO A 25 11.51 17.56 3.07
C PRO A 25 11.92 16.51 2.02
N TYR A 26 13.16 16.61 1.53
CA TYR A 26 13.74 15.67 0.54
C TYR A 26 14.74 14.69 1.16
N ASP A 27 14.74 14.53 2.48
CA ASP A 27 15.62 13.55 3.14
C ASP A 27 14.99 12.15 3.04
N VAL A 28 15.74 11.19 2.50
CA VAL A 28 15.32 9.78 2.36
C VAL A 28 15.96 8.90 3.45
N HIS A 29 16.44 9.51 4.52
CA HIS A 29 17.07 8.77 5.62
C HIS A 29 16.04 8.11 6.54
N ILE A 30 15.51 6.96 6.12
CA ILE A 30 14.56 6.15 6.88
C ILE A 30 15.24 5.54 8.12
N LYS A 31 14.69 5.81 9.30
CA LYS A 31 15.08 5.18 10.57
C LYS A 31 14.18 3.98 10.86
N GLY A 32 14.78 2.91 11.40
CA GLY A 32 14.02 1.70 11.76
C GLY A 32 13.85 0.70 10.62
N ASP A 33 12.69 0.04 10.60
CA ASP A 33 12.41 -1.07 9.69
C ASP A 33 12.40 -0.66 8.22
N LYS A 34 13.02 -1.50 7.40
CA LYS A 34 13.11 -1.40 5.93
C LYS A 34 12.77 -2.75 5.31
N ASP A 35 12.51 -2.73 4.00
CA ASP A 35 12.10 -3.93 3.23
C ASP A 35 10.89 -4.65 3.86
N ILE A 36 9.93 -3.87 4.35
CA ILE A 36 8.80 -4.36 5.15
C ILE A 36 7.97 -5.35 4.34
N ASN A 37 7.62 -5.02 3.08
CA ASN A 37 6.82 -5.93 2.25
C ASN A 37 7.54 -7.27 2.05
N ALA A 38 8.82 -7.29 1.69
CA ALA A 38 9.55 -8.53 1.48
C ALA A 38 9.59 -9.42 2.73
N LYS A 39 9.81 -8.81 3.91
CA LYS A 39 9.81 -9.51 5.19
C LYS A 39 8.43 -10.07 5.55
N ASN A 40 7.38 -9.28 5.35
CA ASN A 40 6.03 -9.68 5.70
C ASN A 40 5.44 -10.66 4.67
N ILE A 41 5.73 -10.54 3.38
CA ILE A 41 5.39 -11.50 2.35
C ILE A 41 5.99 -12.88 2.70
N THR A 42 7.26 -12.94 3.09
CA THR A 42 7.88 -14.20 3.53
C THR A 42 7.13 -14.84 4.69
N LYS A 43 6.68 -14.05 5.67
CA LYS A 43 5.87 -14.56 6.80
C LYS A 43 4.49 -15.05 6.34
N VAL A 44 3.81 -14.29 5.49
CA VAL A 44 2.48 -14.62 4.96
C VAL A 44 2.54 -15.89 4.13
N GLU A 45 3.47 -15.99 3.18
CA GLU A 45 3.62 -17.17 2.34
C GLU A 45 3.94 -18.43 3.17
N ALA A 46 4.81 -18.31 4.17
CA ALA A 46 5.16 -19.43 5.04
C ALA A 46 4.01 -19.86 5.96
N ALA A 47 3.26 -18.89 6.51
CA ALA A 47 2.20 -19.19 7.48
C ALA A 47 0.92 -19.75 6.83
N PHE A 48 0.66 -19.38 5.57
CA PHE A 48 -0.64 -19.63 4.92
C PHE A 48 -0.53 -20.48 3.65
N ALA A 49 0.62 -21.14 3.39
CA ALA A 49 0.83 -21.99 2.20
C ALA A 49 -0.24 -23.08 2.04
N ASP A 50 -0.56 -23.76 3.14
CA ASP A 50 -1.45 -24.93 3.18
C ASP A 50 -2.83 -24.61 3.79
N LYS A 51 -3.20 -23.33 3.89
CA LYS A 51 -4.47 -22.93 4.47
C LYS A 51 -5.58 -22.94 3.42
N ASP A 52 -6.77 -23.43 3.77
CA ASP A 52 -7.92 -23.47 2.85
C ASP A 52 -8.74 -22.17 2.89
N THR A 53 -8.68 -21.43 3.99
CA THR A 53 -9.44 -20.20 4.19
C THR A 53 -8.52 -19.07 4.62
N LEU A 54 -8.64 -17.90 4.00
CA LEU A 54 -7.95 -16.68 4.39
C LEU A 54 -8.95 -15.61 4.84
N ARG A 55 -8.55 -14.82 5.83
CA ARG A 55 -9.24 -13.58 6.22
C ARG A 55 -8.27 -12.42 6.07
N VAL A 56 -8.49 -11.59 5.07
CA VAL A 56 -7.63 -10.46 4.71
C VAL A 56 -8.34 -9.15 4.98
N ALA A 57 -7.77 -8.29 5.81
CA ALA A 57 -8.26 -6.92 5.92
C ALA A 57 -7.62 -6.05 4.84
N PHE A 58 -8.45 -5.26 4.15
CA PHE A 58 -8.04 -4.23 3.20
C PHE A 58 -8.34 -2.87 3.82
N ILE A 59 -7.30 -2.06 3.98
CA ILE A 59 -7.34 -0.67 4.45
C ILE A 59 -6.70 0.23 3.41
N SER A 60 -6.95 1.53 3.43
CA SER A 60 -6.40 2.45 2.44
C SER A 60 -6.35 3.89 2.96
N ASP A 61 -5.61 4.73 2.26
CA ASP A 61 -5.72 6.19 2.34
C ASP A 61 -5.69 6.68 3.80
N THR A 62 -4.61 6.35 4.51
CA THR A 62 -4.43 6.74 5.92
C THR A 62 -3.95 8.17 6.06
N HIS A 63 -3.19 8.71 5.09
CA HIS A 63 -2.71 10.07 5.05
C HIS A 63 -2.22 10.59 6.43
N LEU A 64 -2.71 11.75 6.87
CA LEU A 64 -2.45 12.31 8.19
C LEU A 64 -3.56 12.01 9.23
N TRP A 65 -4.55 11.18 8.90
CA TRP A 65 -5.59 10.75 9.84
C TRP A 65 -5.07 9.72 10.85
N HIS A 66 -3.95 10.06 11.50
CA HIS A 66 -3.21 9.15 12.39
C HIS A 66 -4.03 8.65 13.59
N SER A 67 -5.00 9.44 14.07
CA SER A 67 -5.89 9.01 15.15
C SER A 67 -6.81 7.88 14.68
N ASP A 68 -7.45 8.10 13.53
CA ASP A 68 -8.39 7.17 12.95
C ASP A 68 -7.67 5.89 12.48
N ALA A 69 -6.47 6.02 11.90
CA ALA A 69 -5.63 4.88 11.55
C ALA A 69 -5.20 4.03 12.77
N ARG A 70 -4.95 4.66 13.95
CA ARG A 70 -4.69 3.89 15.18
C ARG A 70 -5.93 3.14 15.67
N ASP A 71 -7.10 3.78 15.58
CA ASP A 71 -8.37 3.15 15.92
C ASP A 71 -8.68 1.99 14.97
N GLU A 72 -8.39 2.15 13.67
CA GLU A 72 -8.49 1.12 12.65
C GLU A 72 -7.61 -0.09 12.97
N VAL A 73 -6.32 0.13 13.25
CA VAL A 73 -5.38 -0.90 13.68
C VAL A 73 -5.88 -1.62 14.93
N ALA A 74 -6.40 -0.86 15.92
CA ALA A 74 -6.95 -1.43 17.14
C ALA A 74 -8.20 -2.27 16.87
N ASP A 75 -9.06 -1.88 15.91
CA ASP A 75 -10.22 -2.67 15.51
C ASP A 75 -9.83 -3.93 14.74
N VAL A 76 -8.93 -3.82 13.75
CA VAL A 76 -8.40 -4.96 12.98
C VAL A 76 -7.82 -6.03 13.91
N ASN A 77 -7.09 -5.62 14.96
CA ASN A 77 -6.52 -6.54 15.96
C ASN A 77 -7.57 -7.36 16.73
N ARG A 78 -8.85 -6.94 16.70
CA ARG A 78 -9.98 -7.67 17.33
C ARG A 78 -10.72 -8.59 16.37
N ARG A 79 -10.39 -8.58 15.05
CA ARG A 79 -11.19 -9.21 13.99
C ARG A 79 -10.72 -10.59 13.55
N ASN A 80 -9.66 -11.11 14.12
CA ASN A 80 -9.10 -12.41 13.75
C ASN A 80 -8.82 -12.52 12.24
N VAL A 81 -8.10 -11.54 11.69
CA VAL A 81 -7.60 -11.57 10.31
C VAL A 81 -6.23 -12.24 10.24
N ASP A 82 -5.85 -12.74 9.08
CA ASP A 82 -4.58 -13.42 8.84
C ASP A 82 -3.46 -12.42 8.51
N PHE A 83 -3.77 -11.42 7.70
CA PHE A 83 -2.88 -10.31 7.36
C PHE A 83 -3.68 -9.11 6.86
N VAL A 84 -3.00 -7.99 6.69
CA VAL A 84 -3.56 -6.73 6.20
C VAL A 84 -2.91 -6.36 4.88
N VAL A 85 -3.70 -5.81 3.94
CA VAL A 85 -3.22 -5.15 2.73
C VAL A 85 -3.64 -3.68 2.78
N HIS A 86 -2.66 -2.78 2.77
CA HIS A 86 -2.89 -1.34 2.67
C HIS A 86 -2.80 -0.92 1.21
N CYS A 87 -3.88 -0.38 0.66
CA CYS A 87 -4.04 -0.12 -0.77
C CYS A 87 -3.41 1.19 -1.27
N GLY A 88 -2.49 1.80 -0.50
CA GLY A 88 -1.76 3.02 -0.90
C GLY A 88 -2.21 4.26 -0.15
N ASP A 89 -1.55 5.39 -0.43
CA ASP A 89 -1.68 6.67 0.29
C ASP A 89 -1.46 6.51 1.80
N LEU A 90 -0.25 6.03 2.11
CA LEU A 90 0.28 5.89 3.47
C LEU A 90 0.59 7.24 4.09
N THR A 91 0.89 8.24 3.24
CA THR A 91 1.32 9.59 3.60
C THR A 91 0.43 10.63 2.92
N ASP A 92 0.52 11.87 3.34
CA ASP A 92 -0.17 12.99 2.71
C ASP A 92 0.74 13.77 1.76
N THR A 93 2.02 13.89 2.09
CA THR A 93 2.99 14.68 1.33
C THR A 93 4.29 13.92 0.99
N GLY A 94 4.34 12.61 1.16
CA GLY A 94 5.47 11.76 0.76
C GLY A 94 6.75 11.97 1.56
N THR A 95 6.70 12.67 2.68
CA THR A 95 7.92 12.91 3.47
C THR A 95 8.38 11.66 4.22
N THR A 96 9.69 11.50 4.36
CA THR A 96 10.29 10.43 5.16
C THR A 96 9.63 10.32 6.54
N LYS A 97 9.31 11.45 7.15
CA LYS A 97 8.73 11.48 8.49
C LYS A 97 7.30 10.96 8.54
N GLU A 98 6.50 11.26 7.54
CA GLU A 98 5.15 10.71 7.41
C GLU A 98 5.19 9.19 7.20
N PHE A 99 6.09 8.70 6.36
CA PHE A 99 6.33 7.26 6.20
C PHE A 99 6.71 6.58 7.53
N GLU A 100 7.58 7.21 8.33
CA GLU A 100 7.94 6.69 9.65
C GLU A 100 6.73 6.65 10.60
N TRP A 101 5.88 7.68 10.60
CA TRP A 101 4.67 7.72 11.43
C TRP A 101 3.64 6.66 10.99
N SER A 102 3.38 6.54 9.69
CA SER A 102 2.48 5.54 9.13
C SER A 102 2.97 4.12 9.48
N ARG A 103 4.25 3.83 9.23
CA ARG A 103 4.87 2.55 9.62
C ARG A 103 4.70 2.26 11.12
N ASP A 104 4.94 3.25 11.98
CA ASP A 104 4.87 3.06 13.43
C ASP A 104 3.42 2.78 13.87
N ILE A 105 2.42 3.34 13.18
CA ILE A 105 1.01 3.00 13.39
C ILE A 105 0.74 1.57 12.91
N MET A 106 1.16 1.22 11.69
CA MET A 106 0.96 -0.12 11.13
C MET A 106 1.68 -1.22 11.91
N ASN A 107 2.83 -0.91 12.54
CA ASN A 107 3.53 -1.82 13.45
C ASN A 107 2.73 -2.13 14.74
N GLY A 108 1.64 -1.43 15.00
CA GLY A 108 0.66 -1.78 16.03
C GLY A 108 -0.22 -2.99 15.67
N LEU A 109 -0.22 -3.46 14.42
CA LEU A 109 -0.92 -4.67 14.01
C LEU A 109 -0.31 -5.92 14.65
N HIS A 110 -1.15 -6.85 15.07
CA HIS A 110 -0.71 -8.15 15.60
C HIS A 110 -0.42 -9.17 14.48
N VAL A 111 -0.75 -8.84 13.25
CA VAL A 111 -0.56 -9.66 12.05
C VAL A 111 0.32 -8.94 11.03
N PRO A 112 0.95 -9.65 10.09
CA PRO A 112 1.72 -9.00 9.03
C PRO A 112 0.86 -8.05 8.20
N TYR A 113 1.45 -6.94 7.73
CA TYR A 113 0.82 -6.07 6.74
C TYR A 113 1.71 -5.91 5.50
N ILE A 114 1.07 -5.67 4.38
CA ILE A 114 1.68 -5.45 3.06
C ILE A 114 1.11 -4.14 2.54
N ALA A 115 1.94 -3.22 2.11
CA ALA A 115 1.50 -1.89 1.69
C ALA A 115 1.84 -1.63 0.22
N LEU A 116 0.85 -1.12 -0.53
CA LEU A 116 1.04 -0.59 -1.87
C LEU A 116 1.45 0.88 -1.79
N VAL A 117 1.93 1.42 -2.91
CA VAL A 117 2.19 2.84 -3.08
C VAL A 117 0.95 3.54 -3.61
N GLY A 118 0.57 4.68 -3.03
CA GLY A 118 -0.45 5.58 -3.56
C GLY A 118 0.17 6.82 -4.20
N ASN A 119 -0.64 7.72 -4.77
CA ASN A 119 -0.12 8.90 -5.45
C ASN A 119 0.45 9.95 -4.49
N HIS A 120 -0.12 10.12 -3.30
CA HIS A 120 0.44 11.00 -2.27
C HIS A 120 1.81 10.53 -1.77
N ASP A 121 2.09 9.24 -1.88
CA ASP A 121 3.38 8.64 -1.52
C ASP A 121 4.51 8.98 -2.51
N PHE A 122 4.21 9.63 -3.65
CA PHE A 122 5.20 10.09 -4.63
C PHE A 122 5.66 11.53 -4.41
N LEU A 123 4.92 12.32 -3.64
CA LEU A 123 5.23 13.74 -3.48
C LEU A 123 6.66 13.95 -2.92
N GLY A 124 7.36 14.96 -3.43
CA GLY A 124 8.73 15.24 -3.04
C GLY A 124 9.71 14.13 -3.45
N THR A 125 10.23 13.40 -2.49
CA THR A 125 11.09 12.20 -2.67
C THR A 125 10.44 10.94 -2.07
N GLY A 126 9.12 10.94 -2.01
CA GLY A 126 8.35 9.90 -1.39
C GLY A 126 8.47 8.54 -2.10
N ASP A 127 8.60 8.53 -3.42
CA ASP A 127 8.88 7.34 -4.22
C ASP A 127 10.16 6.62 -3.76
N GLN A 128 11.21 7.38 -3.44
CA GLN A 128 12.46 6.86 -2.90
C GLN A 128 12.30 6.39 -1.46
N ALA A 129 11.58 7.16 -0.63
CA ALA A 129 11.28 6.80 0.76
C ALA A 129 10.46 5.51 0.82
N TYR A 130 9.40 5.38 0.01
CA TYR A 130 8.63 4.16 -0.14
C TYR A 130 9.52 2.98 -0.56
N SER A 131 10.33 3.16 -1.59
CA SER A 131 11.21 2.10 -2.11
C SER A 131 12.20 1.59 -1.05
N VAL A 132 12.73 2.47 -0.19
CA VAL A 132 13.63 2.07 0.91
C VAL A 132 12.85 1.36 2.02
N MET A 133 11.65 1.80 2.36
CA MET A 133 10.86 1.26 3.48
C MET A 133 10.10 -0.01 3.11
N TYR A 134 9.45 -0.02 1.96
CA TYR A 134 8.54 -1.09 1.53
C TYR A 134 9.09 -1.95 0.40
N GLY A 135 9.97 -1.40 -0.45
CA GLY A 135 10.59 -2.12 -1.56
C GLY A 135 9.97 -1.80 -2.93
N LYS A 136 9.76 -2.83 -3.74
CA LYS A 136 9.22 -2.66 -5.10
C LYS A 136 7.77 -2.15 -5.07
N MET A 137 7.40 -1.36 -6.08
CA MET A 137 6.05 -0.82 -6.24
C MET A 137 5.11 -1.81 -6.95
N ASP A 138 5.67 -2.63 -7.88
CA ASP A 138 4.98 -3.77 -8.48
C ASP A 138 5.54 -5.06 -7.88
N PHE A 139 4.70 -5.88 -7.29
CA PHE A 139 5.09 -7.14 -6.67
C PHE A 139 3.91 -8.10 -6.57
N SER A 140 4.20 -9.37 -6.31
CA SER A 140 3.16 -10.37 -6.05
C SER A 140 3.57 -11.30 -4.91
N PHE A 141 2.58 -11.96 -4.31
CA PHE A 141 2.78 -13.01 -3.31
C PHE A 141 1.63 -14.02 -3.36
N ILE A 142 1.82 -15.18 -2.74
CA ILE A 142 0.85 -16.27 -2.78
C ILE A 142 0.55 -16.74 -1.36
N ALA A 143 -0.73 -16.78 -1.01
CA ALA A 143 -1.24 -17.36 0.24
C ALA A 143 -2.48 -18.22 -0.06
N ALA A 144 -2.58 -19.42 0.52
CA ALA A 144 -3.72 -20.34 0.33
C ALA A 144 -4.09 -20.55 -1.15
N ARG A 145 -3.09 -20.71 -2.03
CA ARG A 145 -3.24 -20.85 -3.49
C ARG A 145 -3.92 -19.65 -4.18
N VAL A 146 -3.97 -18.50 -3.51
CA VAL A 146 -4.43 -17.23 -4.09
C VAL A 146 -3.22 -16.35 -4.33
N LYS A 147 -3.03 -15.88 -5.56
CA LYS A 147 -2.01 -14.92 -5.93
C LYS A 147 -2.55 -13.51 -5.80
N PHE A 148 -1.90 -12.72 -4.98
CA PHE A 148 -2.13 -11.28 -4.87
C PHE A 148 -1.13 -10.56 -5.78
N VAL A 149 -1.63 -9.85 -6.78
CA VAL A 149 -0.81 -9.05 -7.71
C VAL A 149 -1.02 -7.59 -7.36
N CYS A 150 -0.01 -6.99 -6.78
CA CYS A 150 -0.01 -5.62 -6.29
C CYS A 150 0.66 -4.72 -7.33
N LEU A 151 -0.06 -3.71 -7.79
CA LEU A 151 0.33 -2.87 -8.92
C LEU A 151 0.47 -1.41 -8.53
N ASN A 152 1.53 -0.78 -8.99
CA ASN A 152 1.59 0.66 -9.11
C ASN A 152 0.71 1.08 -10.30
N THR A 153 -0.26 1.94 -10.05
CA THR A 153 -1.19 2.47 -11.07
C THR A 153 -1.19 4.00 -11.13
N ASN A 154 -0.29 4.66 -10.41
CA ASN A 154 -0.19 6.12 -10.27
C ASN A 154 0.56 6.73 -11.47
N ALA A 155 -0.05 6.69 -12.66
CA ALA A 155 0.60 7.06 -13.92
C ALA A 155 0.88 8.56 -14.04
N THR A 156 0.06 9.42 -13.44
CA THR A 156 0.23 10.87 -13.48
C THR A 156 1.47 11.33 -12.71
N GLU A 157 1.90 10.57 -11.70
CA GLU A 157 3.11 10.86 -10.93
C GLU A 157 4.40 10.72 -11.77
N TYR A 158 4.30 10.13 -12.95
CA TYR A 158 5.38 10.01 -13.94
C TYR A 158 5.13 10.89 -15.17
N ASP A 159 4.17 11.81 -15.16
CA ASP A 159 3.74 12.54 -16.37
C ASP A 159 3.47 11.61 -17.58
N TYR A 160 3.01 10.39 -17.32
CA TYR A 160 2.84 9.31 -18.31
C TYR A 160 4.14 8.88 -19.02
N MET A 161 5.30 9.24 -18.52
CA MET A 161 6.60 8.90 -19.12
C MET A 161 7.09 7.50 -18.73
N ALA A 162 6.49 6.87 -17.71
CA ALA A 162 6.79 5.50 -17.30
C ALA A 162 5.68 4.53 -17.77
N ALA A 163 6.04 3.25 -17.88
CA ALA A 163 5.08 2.18 -18.17
C ALA A 163 4.26 1.84 -16.91
N VAL A 164 3.27 2.66 -16.60
CA VAL A 164 2.35 2.49 -15.46
C VAL A 164 0.91 2.44 -15.98
N PRO A 165 0.14 1.37 -15.70
CA PRO A 165 0.59 0.11 -15.08
C PRO A 165 1.64 -0.64 -15.93
N ASN A 166 2.47 -1.45 -15.27
CA ASN A 166 3.55 -2.19 -15.92
C ASN A 166 3.01 -3.47 -16.59
N PHE A 167 2.83 -3.43 -17.91
CA PHE A 167 2.29 -4.56 -18.66
C PHE A 167 3.25 -5.74 -18.76
N ASP A 168 4.56 -5.51 -18.79
CA ASP A 168 5.56 -6.60 -18.80
C ASP A 168 5.50 -7.38 -17.48
N PHE A 169 5.31 -6.67 -16.35
CA PHE A 169 5.09 -7.30 -15.06
C PHE A 169 3.78 -8.09 -15.04
N LEU A 170 2.67 -7.49 -15.50
CA LEU A 170 1.38 -8.17 -15.58
C LEU A 170 1.48 -9.47 -16.39
N GLU A 171 2.09 -9.42 -17.59
CA GLU A 171 2.26 -10.60 -18.44
C GLU A 171 3.05 -11.70 -17.73
N GLN A 172 4.17 -11.36 -17.11
CA GLN A 172 4.98 -12.32 -16.35
C GLN A 172 4.20 -12.96 -15.20
N GLU A 173 3.38 -12.17 -14.50
CA GLU A 173 2.65 -12.65 -13.32
C GLU A 173 1.50 -13.60 -13.66
N THR A 174 0.99 -13.62 -14.90
CA THR A 174 -0.02 -14.59 -15.32
C THR A 174 0.47 -16.04 -15.23
N THR A 175 1.75 -16.28 -15.40
CA THR A 175 2.36 -17.62 -15.47
C THR A 175 3.41 -17.88 -14.38
N ARG A 176 4.01 -16.85 -13.80
CA ARG A 176 5.02 -17.00 -12.73
C ARG A 176 4.41 -17.75 -11.55
N ASP A 177 5.08 -18.80 -11.08
CA ASP A 177 4.65 -19.66 -9.99
C ASP A 177 3.29 -20.35 -10.21
N SER A 178 2.88 -20.59 -11.46
CA SER A 178 1.56 -21.12 -11.82
C SER A 178 1.19 -22.46 -11.16
N ALA A 179 2.16 -23.24 -10.70
CA ALA A 179 1.89 -24.45 -9.92
C ALA A 179 1.45 -24.18 -8.47
N ARG A 180 1.66 -22.96 -7.95
CA ARG A 180 1.40 -22.58 -6.56
C ARG A 180 0.04 -21.93 -6.34
N PHE A 181 -0.64 -21.47 -7.41
CA PHE A 181 -1.93 -20.79 -7.31
C PHE A 181 -2.89 -21.21 -8.41
N ASP A 182 -4.16 -21.02 -8.17
CA ASP A 182 -5.26 -21.23 -9.14
C ASP A 182 -6.29 -20.10 -9.10
N ARG A 183 -6.10 -19.12 -8.22
CA ARG A 183 -6.95 -17.94 -8.05
C ARG A 183 -6.08 -16.68 -7.95
N THR A 184 -6.62 -15.57 -8.41
CA THR A 184 -5.90 -14.28 -8.43
C THR A 184 -6.77 -13.16 -7.89
N ILE A 185 -6.17 -12.25 -7.15
CA ILE A 185 -6.72 -10.95 -6.76
C ILE A 185 -5.75 -9.88 -7.23
N ILE A 186 -6.24 -8.88 -7.93
CA ILE A 186 -5.45 -7.71 -8.32
C ILE A 186 -5.68 -6.61 -7.29
N VAL A 187 -4.60 -6.06 -6.74
CA VAL A 187 -4.66 -4.94 -5.81
C VAL A 187 -3.92 -3.74 -6.42
N MET A 188 -4.53 -2.58 -6.39
CA MET A 188 -3.98 -1.36 -6.94
C MET A 188 -4.37 -0.17 -6.07
N HIS A 189 -3.71 0.97 -6.24
CA HIS A 189 -4.17 2.19 -5.59
C HIS A 189 -5.23 2.87 -6.45
N ALA A 190 -4.83 3.43 -7.58
CA ALA A 190 -5.74 4.12 -8.49
C ALA A 190 -6.44 3.15 -9.43
N PRO A 191 -7.80 3.08 -9.46
CA PRO A 191 -8.53 2.19 -10.36
C PRO A 191 -8.57 2.75 -11.78
N PRO A 192 -8.82 1.91 -12.80
CA PRO A 192 -9.15 2.38 -14.15
C PRO A 192 -10.26 3.43 -14.12
N TYR A 193 -10.12 4.44 -14.99
CA TYR A 193 -10.99 5.62 -15.14
C TYR A 193 -10.89 6.67 -14.02
N SER A 194 -10.03 6.48 -13.01
CA SER A 194 -9.65 7.56 -12.11
C SER A 194 -8.68 8.55 -12.77
N ASP A 195 -8.42 9.68 -12.13
CA ASP A 195 -7.52 10.73 -12.61
C ASP A 195 -6.03 10.32 -12.56
N GLN A 196 -5.66 9.43 -11.65
CA GLN A 196 -4.29 8.93 -11.50
C GLN A 196 -3.96 7.77 -12.47
N PHE A 197 -4.96 7.04 -12.94
CA PHE A 197 -4.74 5.92 -13.85
C PHE A 197 -4.44 6.38 -15.27
N ASN A 198 -3.58 5.66 -16.00
CA ASN A 198 -3.42 5.92 -17.44
C ASN A 198 -4.63 5.44 -18.25
N ASN A 199 -5.62 6.31 -18.40
CA ASN A 199 -6.88 5.97 -19.05
C ASN A 199 -6.77 5.64 -20.55
N ASN A 200 -5.64 5.98 -21.19
CA ASN A 200 -5.38 5.58 -22.58
C ASN A 200 -5.20 4.05 -22.72
N VAL A 201 -4.80 3.38 -21.64
CA VAL A 201 -4.54 1.93 -21.65
C VAL A 201 -5.61 1.09 -20.94
N CYS A 202 -6.70 1.68 -20.45
CA CYS A 202 -7.78 0.96 -19.75
C CYS A 202 -8.26 -0.29 -20.48
N LYS A 203 -8.45 -0.21 -21.81
CA LYS A 203 -8.89 -1.35 -22.62
C LYS A 203 -7.83 -2.44 -22.75
N ALA A 204 -6.56 -2.06 -22.80
CA ALA A 204 -5.47 -3.03 -22.81
C ALA A 204 -5.36 -3.69 -21.41
N PHE A 205 -5.39 -2.88 -20.34
CA PHE A 205 -5.38 -3.38 -18.98
C PHE A 205 -6.48 -4.41 -18.73
N ARG A 206 -7.73 -4.11 -19.17
CA ARG A 206 -8.85 -5.06 -19.11
C ARG A 206 -8.52 -6.40 -19.76
N ARG A 207 -7.87 -6.40 -20.93
CA ARG A 207 -7.49 -7.63 -21.64
C ARG A 207 -6.42 -8.42 -20.89
N TYR A 208 -5.46 -7.76 -20.26
CA TYR A 208 -4.45 -8.44 -19.44
C TYR A 208 -5.07 -9.10 -18.21
N LEU A 209 -6.10 -8.51 -17.63
CA LEU A 209 -6.84 -9.11 -16.51
C LEU A 209 -7.46 -10.46 -16.89
N ASP A 210 -7.89 -10.65 -18.14
CA ASP A 210 -8.47 -11.90 -18.62
C ASP A 210 -7.49 -13.08 -18.66
N PHE A 211 -6.19 -12.81 -18.64
CA PHE A 211 -5.16 -13.86 -18.68
C PHE A 211 -4.84 -14.43 -17.30
N PHE A 212 -5.28 -13.81 -16.23
CA PHE A 212 -4.99 -14.29 -14.87
C PHE A 212 -5.84 -15.50 -14.52
N PRO A 213 -5.23 -16.63 -14.10
CA PRO A 213 -5.96 -17.80 -13.66
C PRO A 213 -6.90 -17.47 -12.51
N GLY A 214 -8.19 -17.86 -12.65
CA GLY A 214 -9.18 -17.71 -11.59
C GLY A 214 -9.27 -16.32 -11.00
N LEU A 215 -9.20 -15.25 -11.83
CA LEU A 215 -9.32 -13.88 -11.36
C LEU A 215 -10.64 -13.68 -10.62
N MET A 216 -10.57 -13.40 -9.31
CA MET A 216 -11.71 -13.29 -8.41
C MET A 216 -12.30 -11.88 -8.41
N CYS A 217 -11.45 -10.89 -8.23
CA CYS A 217 -11.82 -9.48 -8.15
C CYS A 217 -10.59 -8.57 -8.23
N CYS A 218 -10.85 -7.26 -8.28
CA CYS A 218 -9.87 -6.21 -8.07
C CYS A 218 -10.22 -5.43 -6.80
N VAL A 219 -9.19 -4.94 -6.09
CA VAL A 219 -9.33 -4.11 -4.88
C VAL A 219 -8.52 -2.83 -5.10
N TYR A 220 -9.06 -1.67 -4.71
CA TYR A 220 -8.41 -0.38 -4.94
C TYR A 220 -8.70 0.63 -3.82
N GLY A 221 -7.85 1.65 -3.67
CA GLY A 221 -7.99 2.80 -2.79
C GLY A 221 -8.33 4.08 -3.54
N HIS A 222 -7.66 5.19 -3.22
CA HIS A 222 -7.64 6.46 -3.94
C HIS A 222 -8.95 7.27 -3.96
N CYS A 223 -10.09 6.61 -4.14
CA CYS A 223 -11.36 7.31 -4.36
C CYS A 223 -12.03 7.78 -3.06
N HIS A 224 -11.45 7.49 -1.90
CA HIS A 224 -12.02 7.78 -0.58
C HIS A 224 -13.50 7.40 -0.50
N GLY A 225 -13.81 6.17 -0.96
CA GLY A 225 -15.18 5.67 -0.99
C GLY A 225 -15.23 4.15 -1.03
N ASP A 226 -16.35 3.61 -0.62
CA ASP A 226 -16.61 2.17 -0.51
C ASP A 226 -17.40 1.62 -1.71
N ASP A 227 -17.20 2.22 -2.89
CA ASP A 227 -17.89 1.82 -4.12
C ASP A 227 -17.59 0.38 -4.51
N VAL A 228 -18.62 -0.30 -5.02
CA VAL A 228 -18.54 -1.69 -5.47
C VAL A 228 -19.23 -1.82 -6.82
N GLY A 229 -18.54 -2.40 -7.78
CA GLY A 229 -19.15 -2.64 -9.09
C GLY A 229 -18.16 -3.05 -10.14
N SER A 230 -18.64 -3.29 -11.35
CA SER A 230 -17.79 -3.48 -12.50
C SER A 230 -17.45 -2.12 -13.13
N LEU A 231 -16.16 -1.94 -13.43
CA LEU A 231 -15.68 -0.77 -14.21
C LEU A 231 -15.70 -1.03 -15.72
N TYR A 232 -16.01 -2.26 -16.11
CA TYR A 232 -16.09 -2.68 -17.51
C TYR A 232 -17.43 -3.40 -17.74
N ASP A 233 -17.81 -3.59 -19.00
CA ASP A 233 -19.04 -4.33 -19.35
C ASP A 233 -18.84 -5.85 -19.15
N ASN A 234 -18.65 -6.27 -17.90
CA ASN A 234 -18.43 -7.66 -17.50
C ASN A 234 -18.72 -7.88 -16.00
N ASP A 235 -18.59 -9.14 -15.54
CA ASP A 235 -18.87 -9.53 -14.16
C ASP A 235 -17.69 -9.32 -13.18
N LEU A 236 -16.55 -8.78 -13.64
CA LEU A 236 -15.41 -8.53 -12.78
C LEU A 236 -15.69 -7.38 -11.82
N ILE A 237 -15.70 -7.70 -10.54
CA ILE A 237 -15.98 -6.73 -9.47
C ILE A 237 -14.71 -6.02 -9.04
N PHE A 238 -14.82 -4.71 -8.91
CA PHE A 238 -13.86 -3.82 -8.27
C PHE A 238 -14.39 -3.36 -6.93
N TRP A 239 -13.59 -3.54 -5.88
CA TRP A 239 -13.90 -3.18 -4.51
C TRP A 239 -13.13 -1.95 -4.09
N GLY A 240 -13.83 -0.82 -3.88
CA GLY A 240 -13.26 0.37 -3.30
C GLY A 240 -13.03 0.18 -1.80
N ILE A 241 -11.87 0.62 -1.34
CA ILE A 241 -11.51 0.70 0.08
C ILE A 241 -11.48 2.17 0.45
N ASP A 242 -12.27 2.53 1.44
CA ASP A 242 -12.43 3.90 1.90
C ASP A 242 -11.22 4.38 2.70
N CYS A 243 -11.14 5.69 2.95
CA CYS A 243 -10.07 6.29 3.73
C CYS A 243 -10.30 6.13 5.25
N ALA A 244 -9.23 6.21 6.02
CA ALA A 244 -9.26 6.08 7.47
C ALA A 244 -10.19 7.12 8.14
N GLU A 245 -10.33 8.34 7.57
CA GLU A 245 -11.21 9.39 8.09
C GLU A 245 -12.68 8.94 8.21
N HIS A 246 -13.14 8.13 7.27
CA HIS A 246 -14.52 7.64 7.25
C HIS A 246 -14.75 6.43 8.17
N ARG A 247 -13.71 5.97 8.86
CA ARG A 247 -13.76 4.96 9.92
C ARG A 247 -14.39 3.65 9.46
N ASN A 248 -14.00 3.19 8.29
CA ASN A 248 -14.42 1.90 7.76
C ASN A 248 -13.34 1.28 6.88
N TYR A 249 -13.36 -0.05 6.81
CA TYR A 249 -12.48 -0.86 5.98
C TYR A 249 -13.20 -2.15 5.57
N ARG A 250 -12.54 -3.02 4.81
CA ARG A 250 -13.16 -4.28 4.39
C ARG A 250 -12.37 -5.49 4.86
N ILE A 251 -13.09 -6.58 5.18
CA ILE A 251 -12.50 -7.89 5.40
C ILE A 251 -13.00 -8.83 4.30
N MET A 252 -12.07 -9.45 3.57
CA MET A 252 -12.34 -10.51 2.63
C MET A 252 -12.10 -11.85 3.30
N THR A 253 -13.11 -12.71 3.29
CA THR A 253 -12.99 -14.13 3.66
C THR A 253 -12.96 -14.96 2.39
N ILE A 254 -11.83 -15.60 2.11
CA ILE A 254 -11.61 -16.44 0.93
C ILE A 254 -11.70 -17.89 1.35
N THR A 255 -12.52 -18.66 0.66
CA THR A 255 -12.72 -20.11 0.87
C THR A 255 -12.46 -20.86 -0.42
N PRO A 256 -12.40 -22.21 -0.44
CA PRO A 256 -12.30 -22.98 -1.68
C PRO A 256 -13.43 -22.69 -2.68
N ASP A 257 -14.62 -22.33 -2.18
CA ASP A 257 -15.82 -22.12 -3.00
C ASP A 257 -15.96 -20.69 -3.55
N GLY A 258 -15.13 -19.74 -3.08
CA GLY A 258 -15.21 -18.34 -3.51
C GLY A 258 -14.72 -17.37 -2.44
N TYR A 259 -15.33 -16.17 -2.41
CA TYR A 259 -15.02 -15.18 -1.37
C TYR A 259 -16.27 -14.41 -0.96
N GLU A 260 -16.21 -13.87 0.26
CA GLU A 260 -17.15 -12.89 0.79
C GLU A 260 -16.38 -11.63 1.19
N MET A 261 -16.99 -10.48 0.94
CA MET A 261 -16.43 -9.17 1.33
C MET A 261 -17.36 -8.49 2.32
N GLU A 262 -16.88 -8.26 3.51
CA GLU A 262 -17.60 -7.58 4.60
C GLU A 262 -17.07 -6.16 4.76
N GLN A 263 -17.95 -5.17 4.87
CA GLN A 263 -17.59 -3.82 5.28
C GLN A 263 -17.64 -3.71 6.80
N ILE A 264 -16.56 -3.24 7.38
CA ILE A 264 -16.42 -3.01 8.82
C ILE A 264 -16.46 -1.52 9.09
N ARG A 265 -17.20 -1.12 10.10
CA ARG A 265 -17.21 0.24 10.68
C ARG A 265 -16.71 0.17 12.11
N TYR A 266 -15.82 1.10 12.51
CA TYR A 266 -15.16 1.12 13.82
C TYR A 266 -15.20 2.47 14.50
#